data_b5d9578c6b1af2875b3c7e4f3cfbc227
#
_entry.id   b5d9578c6b1af2875b3c7e4f3cfbc227
#
_cell.length_a   1.000
_cell.length_b   1.000
_cell.length_c   1.000
_cell.angle_alpha   90.00
_cell.angle_beta   90.00
_cell.angle_gamma   90.00
#
_symmetry.space_group_name_H-M   'P 1'
#
loop_
_entity.id
_entity.type
_entity.pdbx_description
1 polymer ?
#
loop_
_entity_poly.entity_id
_entity_poly.type
_entity_poly.pdbx_seq_one_letter_code
_entity_poly.pdbx_strand_id
1 'polypeptide(L)'
;MTNPGLRPAAPTHRRNVVLVWAAAVLVLAAVVVLGAIRTAPGSDSHTRDFLTRDFLTGDVLNVAQQQEPGPAESAPAAPAAAAVDLPAEMQRIIGAHPDHRIGVAVLDTRDGQLQSYGDVAPYTAASTAKVLTAAAYYHLVETGDKSLDAPLGAFNAAFQLKAMINTSSDDSWLLLMRDIGYPNLTAYAATLGITYDPEQNLVAPTDMARLLAQLTTGKLLNADHTAELLGYMQHTNDEDLVPAAVAPGITVHHKYGVVQGYVHDAALLSAGDRSYAVVIYTWGPDDADSADRLDLIHDLTHQLTGALFGQ
;
A
#
# COMPACT_ATOMS: atom_id res chain seq x y z
N MET A 1 -40.46 -13.55 58.79
CA MET A 1 -39.43 -14.36 58.15
C MET A 1 -39.09 -13.70 56.83
N THR A 2 -38.09 -12.85 56.81
CA THR A 2 -37.67 -12.02 55.67
C THR A 2 -36.36 -12.59 55.12
N ASN A 3 -36.40 -12.94 53.81
CA ASN A 3 -35.27 -13.50 53.09
C ASN A 3 -34.39 -12.35 52.52
N PRO A 4 -33.07 -12.30 52.73
CA PRO A 4 -32.23 -11.25 52.18
C PRO A 4 -31.74 -11.62 50.78
N GLY A 5 -32.01 -10.71 49.84
CA GLY A 5 -31.70 -10.82 48.43
C GLY A 5 -30.21 -10.91 48.06
N LEU A 6 -29.90 -11.77 47.14
CA LEU A 6 -28.63 -11.90 46.44
C LEU A 6 -28.46 -10.68 45.49
N ARG A 7 -27.31 -9.99 45.67
CA ARG A 7 -26.85 -8.98 44.69
C ARG A 7 -26.10 -9.70 43.56
N PRO A 8 -26.27 -9.32 42.31
CA PRO A 8 -25.46 -9.86 41.22
C PRO A 8 -24.05 -9.26 41.24
N ALA A 9 -23.04 -10.11 41.02
CA ALA A 9 -21.66 -9.73 40.90
C ALA A 9 -21.40 -9.02 39.55
N ALA A 10 -20.67 -7.93 39.58
CA ALA A 10 -20.25 -7.18 38.39
C ALA A 10 -19.17 -7.95 37.61
N PRO A 11 -19.12 -7.87 36.26
CA PRO A 11 -18.15 -8.59 35.47
C PRO A 11 -16.76 -7.94 35.54
N THR A 12 -15.77 -8.71 35.95
CA THR A 12 -14.35 -8.32 36.12
C THR A 12 -13.54 -8.29 34.80
N HIS A 13 -14.19 -8.41 33.65
CA HIS A 13 -13.50 -8.58 32.36
C HIS A 13 -12.98 -7.29 31.70
N ARG A 14 -13.39 -6.10 32.15
CA ARG A 14 -12.99 -4.83 31.51
C ARG A 14 -11.61 -4.28 31.91
N ARG A 15 -11.00 -4.76 32.99
CA ARG A 15 -9.73 -4.20 33.49
C ARG A 15 -8.48 -4.80 32.84
N ASN A 16 -8.55 -5.99 32.26
CA ASN A 16 -7.37 -6.68 31.73
C ASN A 16 -7.02 -6.28 30.27
N VAL A 17 -7.97 -5.80 29.48
CA VAL A 17 -7.73 -5.41 28.09
C VAL A 17 -6.97 -4.08 28.00
N VAL A 18 -7.21 -3.12 28.91
CA VAL A 18 -6.54 -1.82 28.91
C VAL A 18 -5.07 -1.93 29.34
N LEU A 19 -4.72 -2.93 30.14
CA LEU A 19 -3.35 -3.12 30.65
C LEU A 19 -2.42 -3.80 29.62
N VAL A 20 -2.94 -4.57 28.67
CA VAL A 20 -2.15 -5.22 27.63
C VAL A 20 -1.67 -4.22 26.57
N TRP A 21 -2.47 -3.20 26.26
CA TRP A 21 -2.09 -2.14 25.31
C TRP A 21 -1.04 -1.15 25.85
N ALA A 22 -1.04 -0.92 27.17
CA ALA A 22 -0.04 -0.04 27.80
C ALA A 22 1.36 -0.69 27.87
N ALA A 23 1.47 -2.01 27.86
CA ALA A 23 2.75 -2.72 27.92
C ALA A 23 3.44 -2.82 26.55
N ALA A 24 2.68 -2.88 25.44
CA ALA A 24 3.23 -2.95 24.08
C ALA A 24 3.88 -1.62 23.65
N VAL A 25 3.39 -0.48 24.12
CA VAL A 25 3.93 0.86 23.78
C VAL A 25 5.27 1.13 24.46
N LEU A 26 5.56 0.50 25.62
CA LEU A 26 6.80 0.73 26.37
C LEU A 26 8.00 -0.08 25.87
N VAL A 27 7.80 -1.15 25.12
CA VAL A 27 8.92 -1.98 24.60
C VAL A 27 9.50 -1.40 23.31
N LEU A 28 8.72 -0.69 22.48
CA LEU A 28 9.21 -0.05 21.25
C LEU A 28 10.09 1.20 21.49
N ALA A 29 9.95 1.88 22.62
CA ALA A 29 10.76 3.06 22.95
C ALA A 29 12.23 2.75 23.33
N ALA A 30 12.57 1.51 23.63
CA ALA A 30 13.91 1.13 24.12
C ALA A 30 14.88 0.70 22.99
N VAL A 31 14.42 0.42 21.78
CA VAL A 31 15.27 -0.09 20.69
C VAL A 31 15.83 1.02 19.80
N VAL A 32 15.24 2.21 19.77
CA VAL A 32 15.64 3.32 18.89
C VAL A 32 16.88 4.10 19.39
N VAL A 33 17.34 3.93 20.63
CA VAL A 33 18.43 4.74 21.20
C VAL A 33 19.83 4.15 21.01
N LEU A 34 19.99 2.93 20.50
CA LEU A 34 21.30 2.24 20.41
C LEU A 34 21.92 2.15 19.00
N GLY A 35 21.31 2.76 17.97
CA GLY A 35 21.75 2.65 16.55
C GLY A 35 22.56 3.80 15.96
N ALA A 36 22.80 4.89 16.67
CA ALA A 36 23.40 6.10 16.10
C ALA A 36 24.79 6.40 16.67
N ILE A 37 25.81 5.61 16.39
CA ILE A 37 27.21 6.05 16.34
C ILE A 37 28.00 5.06 15.46
N ARG A 38 28.22 5.38 14.18
CA ARG A 38 29.45 5.03 13.46
C ARG A 38 29.76 6.06 12.36
N THR A 39 30.89 6.64 12.53
CA THR A 39 31.63 7.70 11.86
C THR A 39 31.98 7.39 10.39
N ALA A 40 31.91 8.42 9.55
CA ALA A 40 32.67 8.52 8.30
C ALA A 40 34.16 8.73 8.61
N PRO A 41 35.08 8.41 7.69
CA PRO A 41 35.61 9.46 6.81
C PRO A 41 36.09 9.00 5.43
N GLY A 42 36.36 9.96 4.53
CA GLY A 42 37.37 9.83 3.47
C GLY A 42 36.92 10.41 2.12
N SER A 43 37.25 11.67 1.93
CA SER A 43 37.37 12.36 0.64
C SER A 43 38.44 11.74 -0.21
N ASP A 44 38.26 11.69 -1.54
CA ASP A 44 39.30 12.14 -2.47
C ASP A 44 38.73 12.41 -3.87
N SER A 45 39.07 13.60 -4.31
CA SER A 45 38.84 14.22 -5.61
C SER A 45 39.84 13.69 -6.66
N HIS A 46 39.38 13.39 -7.85
CA HIS A 46 40.21 13.49 -9.06
C HIS A 46 39.40 13.99 -10.25
N THR A 47 39.53 15.29 -10.44
CA THR A 47 39.35 15.99 -11.71
C THR A 47 40.45 15.54 -12.70
N ARG A 48 40.07 15.21 -13.93
CA ARG A 48 40.95 15.35 -15.10
C ARG A 48 40.15 15.63 -16.36
N ASP A 49 40.32 16.87 -16.79
CA ASP A 49 40.15 17.34 -18.16
C ASP A 49 40.91 16.50 -19.17
N PHE A 50 40.34 16.31 -20.36
CA PHE A 50 41.13 16.26 -21.60
C PHE A 50 40.32 16.87 -22.75
N LEU A 51 40.89 17.94 -23.27
CA LEU A 51 40.50 18.75 -24.41
C LEU A 51 40.73 18.03 -25.76
N THR A 52 39.85 18.26 -26.66
CA THR A 52 39.97 18.52 -28.12
C THR A 52 41.16 17.98 -28.87
N ARG A 53 40.87 17.37 -30.03
CA ARG A 53 41.59 17.73 -31.28
C ARG A 53 40.80 17.30 -32.54
N ASP A 54 40.67 18.31 -33.41
CA ASP A 54 40.28 18.26 -34.82
C ASP A 54 41.19 17.38 -35.69
N PHE A 55 40.73 16.96 -36.86
CA PHE A 55 41.21 17.24 -38.21
C PHE A 55 40.78 16.16 -39.22
N LEU A 56 39.87 16.49 -40.09
CA LEU A 56 39.95 16.68 -41.56
C LEU A 56 40.41 15.49 -42.42
N THR A 57 39.56 15.25 -43.42
CA THR A 57 39.77 14.94 -44.84
C THR A 57 39.99 13.50 -45.28
N GLY A 58 39.17 13.13 -46.30
CA GLY A 58 39.47 12.04 -47.22
C GLY A 58 38.27 11.52 -47.98
N ASP A 59 37.91 12.18 -49.06
CA ASP A 59 37.05 11.65 -50.12
C ASP A 59 37.51 10.30 -50.63
N VAL A 60 36.63 9.30 -50.65
CA VAL A 60 36.70 8.21 -51.67
C VAL A 60 35.29 7.83 -52.05
N LEU A 61 34.90 8.19 -53.27
CA LEU A 61 33.76 7.70 -54.01
C LEU A 61 33.92 6.16 -54.17
N ASN A 62 32.95 5.41 -53.66
CA ASN A 62 32.77 4.04 -54.06
C ASN A 62 31.30 3.81 -54.45
N VAL A 63 31.12 3.66 -55.74
CA VAL A 63 29.86 3.28 -56.40
C VAL A 63 29.58 1.83 -56.01
N ALA A 64 28.67 1.60 -55.07
CA ALA A 64 28.16 0.27 -54.80
C ALA A 64 26.76 0.15 -55.44
N GLN A 65 26.67 -0.81 -56.30
CA GLN A 65 25.47 -1.26 -56.98
C GLN A 65 24.27 -1.44 -56.05
N GLN A 66 23.16 -0.86 -56.41
CA GLN A 66 21.85 -1.14 -55.83
C GLN A 66 21.43 -2.57 -56.16
N GLN A 67 21.48 -3.42 -55.15
CA GLN A 67 20.88 -4.75 -55.19
C GLN A 67 19.47 -4.61 -54.63
N GLU A 68 18.44 -4.83 -55.45
CA GLU A 68 17.05 -4.84 -55.00
C GLU A 68 16.86 -5.87 -53.90
N PRO A 69 16.19 -5.52 -52.78
CA PRO A 69 15.85 -6.52 -51.76
C PRO A 69 14.77 -7.45 -52.28
N GLY A 70 15.11 -8.74 -52.38
CA GLY A 70 14.15 -9.79 -52.64
C GLY A 70 13.04 -9.82 -51.59
N PRO A 71 11.87 -10.45 -51.86
CA PRO A 71 10.74 -10.48 -50.95
C PRO A 71 11.16 -11.08 -49.61
N ALA A 72 11.03 -10.29 -48.53
CA ALA A 72 11.29 -10.73 -47.16
C ALA A 72 10.32 -11.88 -46.83
N GLU A 73 10.88 -13.07 -46.69
CA GLU A 73 10.18 -14.21 -46.10
C GLU A 73 9.72 -13.85 -44.71
N SER A 74 8.40 -13.75 -44.49
CA SER A 74 7.81 -13.44 -43.20
C SER A 74 8.20 -14.53 -42.22
N ALA A 75 9.04 -14.21 -41.26
CA ALA A 75 9.32 -15.09 -40.14
C ALA A 75 7.99 -15.50 -39.46
N PRO A 76 7.82 -16.76 -39.05
CA PRO A 76 6.61 -17.19 -38.36
C PRO A 76 6.44 -16.37 -37.10
N ALA A 77 5.24 -15.81 -36.92
CA ALA A 77 4.88 -15.10 -35.71
C ALA A 77 5.13 -16.03 -34.51
N ALA A 78 5.88 -15.54 -33.54
CA ALA A 78 6.04 -16.27 -32.26
C ALA A 78 4.65 -16.61 -31.73
N PRO A 79 4.43 -17.82 -31.16
CA PRO A 79 3.15 -18.17 -30.60
C PRO A 79 2.80 -17.15 -29.53
N ALA A 80 1.59 -16.58 -29.61
CA ALA A 80 1.07 -15.71 -28.58
C ALA A 80 1.15 -16.46 -27.25
N ALA A 81 1.78 -15.86 -26.24
CA ALA A 81 1.82 -16.43 -24.90
C ALA A 81 0.38 -16.74 -24.48
N ALA A 82 0.13 -17.97 -24.03
CA ALA A 82 -1.19 -18.36 -23.56
C ALA A 82 -1.61 -17.38 -22.44
N ALA A 83 -2.81 -16.84 -22.54
CA ALA A 83 -3.34 -15.95 -21.52
C ALA A 83 -3.33 -16.72 -20.17
N VAL A 84 -2.74 -16.11 -19.14
CA VAL A 84 -2.67 -16.68 -17.81
C VAL A 84 -4.10 -16.81 -17.26
N ASP A 85 -4.49 -18.00 -16.82
CA ASP A 85 -5.73 -18.21 -16.07
C ASP A 85 -5.52 -17.68 -14.65
N LEU A 86 -5.73 -16.38 -14.46
CA LEU A 86 -5.48 -15.71 -13.19
C LEU A 86 -6.22 -16.34 -12.00
N PRO A 87 -7.52 -16.73 -12.10
CA PRO A 87 -8.19 -17.45 -11.02
C PRO A 87 -7.50 -18.76 -10.62
N ALA A 88 -7.08 -19.57 -11.57
CA ALA A 88 -6.39 -20.84 -11.31
C ALA A 88 -5.03 -20.60 -10.64
N GLU A 89 -4.29 -19.60 -11.09
CA GLU A 89 -2.99 -19.25 -10.55
C GLU A 89 -3.08 -18.67 -9.13
N MET A 90 -4.05 -17.79 -8.85
CA MET A 90 -4.33 -17.33 -7.49
C MET A 90 -4.68 -18.49 -6.56
N GLN A 91 -5.52 -19.43 -7.00
CA GLN A 91 -5.84 -20.62 -6.20
C GLN A 91 -4.62 -21.49 -5.93
N ARG A 92 -3.73 -21.66 -6.92
CA ARG A 92 -2.49 -22.42 -6.77
C ARG A 92 -1.58 -21.81 -5.71
N ILE A 93 -1.35 -20.50 -5.77
CA ILE A 93 -0.48 -19.80 -4.81
C ILE A 93 -1.09 -19.86 -3.41
N ILE A 94 -2.36 -19.49 -3.25
CA ILE A 94 -3.05 -19.50 -1.95
C ILE A 94 -3.07 -20.92 -1.37
N GLY A 95 -3.32 -21.94 -2.19
CA GLY A 95 -3.34 -23.34 -1.76
C GLY A 95 -1.98 -23.90 -1.35
N ALA A 96 -0.89 -23.29 -1.80
CA ALA A 96 0.47 -23.64 -1.38
C ALA A 96 0.81 -23.17 0.05
N HIS A 97 0.01 -22.27 0.63
CA HIS A 97 0.22 -21.70 1.96
C HIS A 97 -0.95 -22.00 2.92
N PRO A 98 -1.24 -23.27 3.25
CA PRO A 98 -2.43 -23.67 4.00
C PRO A 98 -2.46 -23.15 5.46
N ASP A 99 -1.30 -22.78 6.00
CA ASP A 99 -1.17 -22.23 7.36
C ASP A 99 -1.37 -20.70 7.40
N HIS A 100 -1.55 -20.09 6.23
CA HIS A 100 -1.78 -18.65 6.09
C HIS A 100 -3.25 -18.35 5.74
N ARG A 101 -3.77 -17.31 6.32
CA ARG A 101 -4.99 -16.68 5.87
C ARG A 101 -4.64 -15.61 4.83
N ILE A 102 -5.12 -15.75 3.59
CA ILE A 102 -4.76 -14.89 2.46
C ILE A 102 -6.04 -14.40 1.80
N GLY A 103 -6.16 -13.08 1.65
CA GLY A 103 -7.26 -12.43 0.95
C GLY A 103 -6.72 -11.42 -0.06
N VAL A 104 -7.15 -11.57 -1.31
CA VAL A 104 -6.75 -10.68 -2.40
C VAL A 104 -8.00 -10.05 -3.00
N ALA A 105 -7.97 -8.74 -3.23
CA ALA A 105 -9.01 -8.02 -3.94
C ALA A 105 -8.38 -7.15 -5.05
N VAL A 106 -8.98 -7.20 -6.23
CA VAL A 106 -8.59 -6.41 -7.40
C VAL A 106 -9.81 -5.69 -7.94
N LEU A 107 -9.74 -4.37 -8.07
CA LEU A 107 -10.82 -3.57 -8.63
C LEU A 107 -10.29 -2.73 -9.80
N ASP A 108 -10.84 -2.93 -11.00
CA ASP A 108 -10.59 -2.03 -12.14
C ASP A 108 -11.25 -0.68 -11.88
N THR A 109 -10.45 0.38 -11.84
CA THR A 109 -10.95 1.72 -11.48
C THR A 109 -11.79 2.36 -12.58
N ARG A 110 -11.77 1.83 -13.82
CA ARG A 110 -12.51 2.38 -14.97
C ARG A 110 -13.96 1.92 -15.00
N ASP A 111 -14.20 0.64 -14.73
CA ASP A 111 -15.55 0.05 -14.83
C ASP A 111 -16.09 -0.46 -13.48
N GLY A 112 -15.26 -0.45 -12.43
CA GLY A 112 -15.64 -0.87 -11.09
C GLY A 112 -15.74 -2.39 -10.91
N GLN A 113 -15.27 -3.19 -11.89
CA GLN A 113 -15.25 -4.65 -11.75
C GLN A 113 -14.33 -5.07 -10.62
N LEU A 114 -14.90 -5.78 -9.64
CA LEU A 114 -14.21 -6.31 -8.48
C LEU A 114 -14.04 -7.82 -8.62
N GLN A 115 -12.80 -8.27 -8.54
CA GLN A 115 -12.43 -9.68 -8.43
C GLN A 115 -11.81 -9.91 -7.04
N SER A 116 -11.99 -11.11 -6.49
CA SER A 116 -11.42 -11.44 -5.19
C SER A 116 -11.04 -12.92 -5.11
N TYR A 117 -10.01 -13.22 -4.33
CA TYR A 117 -9.44 -14.56 -4.19
C TYR A 117 -9.12 -14.84 -2.73
N GLY A 118 -9.25 -16.09 -2.31
CA GLY A 118 -8.98 -16.54 -0.94
C GLY A 118 -10.02 -16.05 0.07
N ASP A 119 -9.60 -15.75 1.29
CA ASP A 119 -10.47 -15.30 2.37
C ASP A 119 -10.57 -13.78 2.40
N VAL A 120 -11.72 -13.25 2.01
CA VAL A 120 -12.00 -11.80 1.97
C VAL A 120 -12.87 -11.30 3.13
N ALA A 121 -13.04 -12.10 4.17
CA ALA A 121 -13.62 -11.62 5.42
C ALA A 121 -12.71 -10.54 6.06
N PRO A 122 -13.23 -9.69 6.97
CA PRO A 122 -12.43 -8.62 7.57
C PRO A 122 -11.16 -9.11 8.25
N TYR A 123 -10.08 -8.37 8.08
CA TYR A 123 -8.78 -8.54 8.74
C TYR A 123 -8.53 -7.38 9.72
N THR A 124 -7.66 -7.59 10.70
CA THR A 124 -7.01 -6.47 11.39
C THR A 124 -6.15 -5.76 10.37
N ALA A 125 -6.60 -4.58 9.93
CA ALA A 125 -6.06 -3.89 8.76
C ALA A 125 -4.63 -3.35 8.94
N ALA A 126 -4.11 -3.40 10.17
CA ALA A 126 -2.86 -2.76 10.52
C ALA A 126 -2.82 -1.29 10.04
N SER A 127 -1.71 -0.84 9.48
CA SER A 127 -1.57 0.54 9.00
C SER A 127 -2.25 0.85 7.65
N THR A 128 -2.85 -0.13 6.97
CA THR A 128 -3.58 0.17 5.72
C THR A 128 -4.82 1.01 5.96
N ALA A 129 -5.48 0.89 7.14
CA ALA A 129 -6.63 1.71 7.53
C ALA A 129 -6.30 3.21 7.66
N LYS A 130 -5.04 3.60 7.72
CA LYS A 130 -4.60 5.00 7.72
C LYS A 130 -5.05 5.77 6.47
N VAL A 131 -5.22 5.07 5.33
CA VAL A 131 -5.78 5.66 4.11
C VAL A 131 -7.22 6.13 4.32
N LEU A 132 -8.05 5.33 4.99
CA LEU A 132 -9.42 5.72 5.33
C LEU A 132 -9.43 6.92 6.30
N THR A 133 -8.54 6.92 7.30
CA THR A 133 -8.41 8.04 8.23
C THR A 133 -7.99 9.32 7.51
N ALA A 134 -7.06 9.24 6.55
CA ALA A 134 -6.64 10.40 5.76
C ALA A 134 -7.78 10.93 4.90
N ALA A 135 -8.50 10.04 4.20
CA ALA A 135 -9.66 10.42 3.39
C ALA A 135 -10.74 11.11 4.23
N ALA A 136 -11.03 10.58 5.42
CA ALA A 136 -12.00 11.19 6.34
C ALA A 136 -11.54 12.58 6.82
N TYR A 137 -10.26 12.76 7.12
CA TYR A 137 -9.75 14.05 7.56
C TYR A 137 -9.77 15.09 6.43
N TYR A 138 -9.34 14.73 5.22
CA TYR A 138 -9.45 15.62 4.06
C TYR A 138 -10.91 15.99 3.74
N HIS A 139 -11.84 15.04 3.87
CA HIS A 139 -13.26 15.34 3.72
C HIS A 139 -13.72 16.41 4.71
N LEU A 140 -13.31 16.33 5.99
CA LEU A 140 -13.64 17.35 6.99
C LEU A 140 -12.97 18.69 6.68
N VAL A 141 -11.81 18.70 6.04
CA VAL A 141 -11.17 19.94 5.55
C VAL A 141 -11.97 20.54 4.40
N GLU A 142 -12.43 19.72 3.46
CA GLU A 142 -13.22 20.16 2.30
C GLU A 142 -14.62 20.69 2.67
N THR A 143 -15.19 20.16 3.75
CA THR A 143 -16.47 20.66 4.30
C THR A 143 -16.31 21.89 5.20
N GLY A 144 -15.06 22.27 5.53
CA GLY A 144 -14.76 23.43 6.38
C GLY A 144 -14.83 23.13 7.89
N ASP A 145 -14.98 21.85 8.28
CA ASP A 145 -15.04 21.44 9.68
C ASP A 145 -13.64 21.35 10.31
N LYS A 146 -12.60 21.18 9.49
CA LYS A 146 -11.20 21.10 9.90
C LYS A 146 -10.32 21.99 9.00
N SER A 147 -9.05 22.15 9.41
CA SER A 147 -8.04 22.87 8.63
C SER A 147 -6.72 22.12 8.67
N LEU A 148 -6.02 22.08 7.54
CA LEU A 148 -4.68 21.49 7.45
C LEU A 148 -3.65 22.27 8.29
N ASP A 149 -3.85 23.57 8.49
CA ASP A 149 -2.99 24.43 9.29
C ASP A 149 -3.29 24.38 10.79
N ALA A 150 -4.40 23.73 11.19
CA ALA A 150 -4.77 23.63 12.60
C ALA A 150 -3.68 22.90 13.41
N PRO A 151 -3.30 23.42 14.59
CA PRO A 151 -2.38 22.73 15.49
C PRO A 151 -2.97 21.37 15.89
N LEU A 152 -2.17 20.30 15.75
CA LEU A 152 -2.53 18.95 16.14
C LEU A 152 -1.32 18.25 16.76
N GLY A 153 -1.23 18.25 18.08
CA GLY A 153 -0.03 17.86 18.79
C GLY A 153 1.09 18.90 18.66
N ALA A 154 2.31 18.45 18.35
CA ALA A 154 3.47 19.34 18.22
C ALA A 154 3.56 20.03 16.84
N PHE A 155 2.77 19.61 15.86
CA PHE A 155 2.77 20.07 14.48
C PHE A 155 1.34 20.40 14.02
N ASN A 156 1.15 20.80 12.76
CA ASN A 156 -0.17 21.00 12.18
C ASN A 156 -0.75 19.69 11.60
N ALA A 157 -2.02 19.71 11.24
CA ALA A 157 -2.72 18.54 10.70
C ALA A 157 -2.11 18.04 9.38
N ALA A 158 -1.63 18.93 8.51
CA ALA A 158 -0.96 18.54 7.26
C ALA A 158 0.29 17.69 7.53
N PHE A 159 1.12 18.07 8.50
CA PHE A 159 2.27 17.27 8.91
C PHE A 159 1.84 15.90 9.42
N GLN A 160 0.77 15.85 10.25
CA GLN A 160 0.30 14.57 10.81
C GLN A 160 -0.22 13.64 9.72
N LEU A 161 -0.95 14.16 8.72
CA LEU A 161 -1.42 13.37 7.56
C LEU A 161 -0.24 12.78 6.78
N LYS A 162 0.76 13.61 6.45
CA LYS A 162 1.96 13.13 5.75
C LYS A 162 2.70 12.06 6.55
N ALA A 163 2.98 12.31 7.84
CA ALA A 163 3.70 11.37 8.69
C ALA A 163 2.92 10.05 8.87
N MET A 164 1.59 10.13 9.03
CA MET A 164 0.73 8.96 9.14
C MET A 164 0.78 8.07 7.91
N ILE A 165 0.76 8.64 6.70
CA ILE A 165 0.72 7.86 5.46
C ILE A 165 2.12 7.44 5.04
N ASN A 166 3.06 8.40 4.87
CA ASN A 166 4.37 8.14 4.26
C ASN A 166 5.30 7.35 5.18
N THR A 167 5.42 7.75 6.45
CA THR A 167 6.27 7.04 7.42
C THR A 167 5.49 6.13 8.37
N SER A 168 4.20 5.96 8.11
CA SER A 168 3.32 5.08 8.92
C SER A 168 3.29 5.41 10.42
N SER A 169 3.42 6.70 10.80
CA SER A 169 3.45 7.13 12.21
C SER A 169 2.14 6.81 12.94
N ASP A 170 2.23 5.99 13.99
CA ASP A 170 1.09 5.64 14.85
C ASP A 170 0.70 6.80 15.77
N ASP A 171 1.67 7.61 16.21
CA ASP A 171 1.39 8.81 17.00
C ASP A 171 0.55 9.81 16.22
N SER A 172 0.92 10.06 14.94
CA SER A 172 0.15 10.92 14.04
C SER A 172 -1.24 10.35 13.77
N TRP A 173 -1.34 9.02 13.57
CA TRP A 173 -2.62 8.34 13.39
C TRP A 173 -3.52 8.51 14.62
N LEU A 174 -3.00 8.30 15.81
CA LEU A 174 -3.75 8.47 17.06
C LEU A 174 -4.27 9.91 17.23
N LEU A 175 -3.47 10.91 16.88
CA LEU A 175 -3.88 12.31 16.92
C LEU A 175 -5.06 12.58 15.96
N LEU A 176 -4.93 12.14 14.71
CA LEU A 176 -5.96 12.32 13.68
C LEU A 176 -7.26 11.55 14.03
N MET A 177 -7.14 10.31 14.49
CA MET A 177 -8.28 9.49 14.93
C MET A 177 -9.05 10.13 16.09
N ARG A 178 -8.35 10.72 17.04
CA ARG A 178 -8.96 11.42 18.17
C ARG A 178 -9.65 12.72 17.74
N ASP A 179 -9.05 13.43 16.80
CA ASP A 179 -9.58 14.69 16.29
C ASP A 179 -10.81 14.49 15.38
N ILE A 180 -10.86 13.40 14.61
CA ILE A 180 -12.06 12.97 13.86
C ILE A 180 -13.13 12.42 14.82
N GLY A 181 -12.73 11.55 15.74
CA GLY A 181 -13.59 10.72 16.58
C GLY A 181 -14.04 9.44 15.89
N TYR A 182 -14.04 8.33 16.61
CA TYR A 182 -14.40 7.00 16.07
C TYR A 182 -15.81 6.94 15.45
N PRO A 183 -16.87 7.52 16.09
CA PRO A 183 -18.20 7.52 15.48
C PRO A 183 -18.23 8.22 14.12
N ASN A 184 -17.53 9.36 13.97
CA ASN A 184 -17.46 10.10 12.72
C ASN A 184 -16.72 9.33 11.63
N LEU A 185 -15.63 8.64 12.00
CA LEU A 185 -14.87 7.81 11.07
C LEU A 185 -15.69 6.62 10.58
N THR A 186 -16.41 5.93 11.49
CA THR A 186 -17.33 4.85 11.11
C THR A 186 -18.48 5.36 10.23
N ALA A 187 -19.06 6.51 10.56
CA ALA A 187 -20.11 7.12 9.73
C ALA A 187 -19.59 7.51 8.35
N TYR A 188 -18.38 8.10 8.26
CA TYR A 188 -17.76 8.42 6.99
C TYR A 188 -17.51 7.16 6.13
N ALA A 189 -16.92 6.11 6.70
CA ALA A 189 -16.75 4.83 6.01
C ALA A 189 -18.06 4.29 5.45
N ALA A 190 -19.15 4.35 6.23
CA ALA A 190 -20.47 3.90 5.80
C ALA A 190 -21.01 4.71 4.60
N THR A 191 -20.71 6.01 4.49
CA THR A 191 -21.11 6.81 3.31
C THR A 191 -20.44 6.34 2.03
N LEU A 192 -19.28 5.68 2.15
CA LEU A 192 -18.50 5.12 1.04
C LEU A 192 -18.91 3.66 0.74
N GLY A 193 -19.86 3.09 1.48
CA GLY A 193 -20.23 1.68 1.38
C GLY A 193 -19.17 0.73 1.96
N ILE A 194 -18.35 1.22 2.91
CA ILE A 194 -17.26 0.49 3.55
C ILE A 194 -17.65 0.16 4.98
N THR A 195 -17.43 -1.09 5.38
CA THR A 195 -17.59 -1.51 6.78
C THR A 195 -16.23 -1.43 7.47
N TYR A 196 -16.10 -0.52 8.43
CA TYR A 196 -14.89 -0.34 9.23
C TYR A 196 -15.19 -0.31 10.72
N ASP A 197 -14.50 -1.15 11.48
CA ASP A 197 -14.51 -1.13 12.94
C ASP A 197 -13.21 -0.50 13.46
N PRO A 198 -13.24 0.76 13.92
CA PRO A 198 -12.05 1.45 14.40
C PRO A 198 -11.56 0.97 15.78
N GLU A 199 -12.41 0.27 16.56
CA GLU A 199 -12.01 -0.26 17.88
C GLU A 199 -11.14 -1.51 17.73
N GLN A 200 -11.43 -2.35 16.72
CA GLN A 200 -10.69 -3.58 16.40
C GLN A 200 -9.80 -3.41 15.16
N ASN A 201 -9.89 -2.27 14.51
CA ASN A 201 -9.21 -1.96 13.25
C ASN A 201 -9.51 -3.00 12.16
N LEU A 202 -10.79 -3.36 11.96
CA LEU A 202 -11.23 -4.38 11.02
C LEU A 202 -11.74 -3.77 9.72
N VAL A 203 -11.19 -4.25 8.59
CA VAL A 203 -11.69 -3.95 7.25
C VAL A 203 -11.49 -5.14 6.31
N ALA A 204 -12.42 -5.35 5.37
CA ALA A 204 -12.27 -6.38 4.35
C ALA A 204 -11.33 -5.91 3.22
N PRO A 205 -10.56 -6.82 2.57
CA PRO A 205 -9.76 -6.47 1.40
C PRO A 205 -10.56 -5.81 0.29
N THR A 206 -11.80 -6.29 0.06
CA THR A 206 -12.71 -5.74 -0.94
C THR A 206 -13.16 -4.32 -0.64
N ASP A 207 -13.36 -3.98 0.64
CA ASP A 207 -13.73 -2.64 1.06
C ASP A 207 -12.54 -1.67 0.94
N MET A 208 -11.34 -2.13 1.27
CA MET A 208 -10.12 -1.35 1.04
C MET A 208 -9.88 -1.10 -0.46
N ALA A 209 -10.12 -2.09 -1.33
CA ALA A 209 -10.02 -1.90 -2.78
C ALA A 209 -11.03 -0.87 -3.29
N ARG A 210 -12.28 -0.86 -2.75
CA ARG A 210 -13.27 0.17 -3.08
C ARG A 210 -12.84 1.57 -2.63
N LEU A 211 -12.25 1.70 -1.44
CA LEU A 211 -11.70 2.97 -0.95
C LEU A 211 -10.63 3.51 -1.89
N LEU A 212 -9.64 2.68 -2.23
CA LEU A 212 -8.56 3.07 -3.14
C LEU A 212 -9.08 3.46 -4.53
N ALA A 213 -10.02 2.70 -5.09
CA ALA A 213 -10.60 3.02 -6.39
C ALA A 213 -11.35 4.36 -6.36
N GLN A 214 -12.04 4.69 -5.27
CA GLN A 214 -12.74 5.96 -5.13
C GLN A 214 -11.81 7.17 -5.09
N LEU A 215 -10.55 7.01 -4.64
CA LEU A 215 -9.53 8.07 -4.73
C LEU A 215 -9.27 8.51 -6.18
N THR A 216 -9.32 7.57 -7.14
CA THR A 216 -9.04 7.87 -8.55
C THR A 216 -10.21 8.48 -9.31
N THR A 217 -11.42 8.42 -8.76
CA THR A 217 -12.64 8.86 -9.44
C THR A 217 -12.93 10.35 -9.28
N GLY A 218 -12.20 11.06 -8.43
CA GLY A 218 -12.48 12.45 -8.05
C GLY A 218 -13.79 12.63 -7.24
N LYS A 219 -14.37 11.53 -6.76
CA LYS A 219 -15.61 11.55 -5.96
C LYS A 219 -15.35 11.56 -4.47
N LEU A 220 -14.18 11.07 -4.05
CA LEU A 220 -13.82 10.95 -2.64
C LEU A 220 -13.28 12.27 -2.08
N LEU A 221 -12.35 12.89 -2.81
CA LEU A 221 -11.67 14.13 -2.47
C LEU A 221 -11.54 15.01 -3.72
N ASN A 222 -11.30 16.31 -3.54
CA ASN A 222 -10.93 17.19 -4.63
C ASN A 222 -9.57 16.79 -5.25
N ALA A 223 -9.22 17.39 -6.39
CA ALA A 223 -8.03 17.01 -7.15
C ALA A 223 -6.74 17.26 -6.36
N ASP A 224 -6.65 18.36 -5.61
CA ASP A 224 -5.44 18.74 -4.87
C ASP A 224 -5.19 17.79 -3.70
N HIS A 225 -6.20 17.51 -2.88
CA HIS A 225 -6.09 16.57 -1.76
C HIS A 225 -5.91 15.12 -2.23
N THR A 226 -6.51 14.73 -3.35
CA THR A 226 -6.25 13.43 -3.99
C THR A 226 -4.78 13.31 -4.38
N ALA A 227 -4.24 14.32 -5.08
CA ALA A 227 -2.84 14.31 -5.51
C ALA A 227 -1.87 14.31 -4.33
N GLU A 228 -2.18 15.07 -3.27
CA GLU A 228 -1.38 15.12 -2.05
C GLU A 228 -1.37 13.76 -1.34
N LEU A 229 -2.54 13.13 -1.14
CA LEU A 229 -2.64 11.81 -0.51
C LEU A 229 -1.91 10.73 -1.32
N LEU A 230 -2.12 10.69 -2.64
CA LEU A 230 -1.39 9.77 -3.52
C LEU A 230 0.12 10.03 -3.49
N GLY A 231 0.55 11.29 -3.44
CA GLY A 231 1.97 11.64 -3.28
C GLY A 231 2.58 11.10 -1.97
N TYR A 232 1.82 11.08 -0.87
CA TYR A 232 2.28 10.48 0.40
C TYR A 232 2.34 8.96 0.36
N MET A 233 1.60 8.32 -0.56
CA MET A 233 1.57 6.87 -0.79
C MET A 233 2.68 6.39 -1.73
N GLN A 234 3.67 7.23 -2.05
CA GLN A 234 4.87 6.90 -2.83
C GLN A 234 6.12 7.11 -1.99
N HIS A 235 7.16 6.34 -2.28
CA HIS A 235 8.43 6.43 -1.56
C HIS A 235 8.23 6.41 -0.04
N THR A 236 7.45 5.43 0.40
CA THR A 236 7.18 5.19 1.81
C THR A 236 8.42 4.66 2.51
N ASN A 237 8.36 4.43 3.81
CA ASN A 237 9.49 3.84 4.53
C ASN A 237 9.52 2.29 4.46
N ASP A 238 8.66 1.69 3.64
CA ASP A 238 8.67 0.26 3.34
C ASP A 238 8.19 0.06 1.89
N GLU A 239 9.12 -0.27 1.01
CA GLU A 239 8.86 -0.51 -0.41
C GLU A 239 9.09 -1.99 -0.79
N ASP A 240 9.30 -2.87 0.20
CA ASP A 240 9.70 -4.25 -0.02
C ASP A 240 8.53 -5.19 -0.36
N LEU A 241 7.26 -4.73 -0.24
CA LEU A 241 6.07 -5.51 -0.54
C LEU A 241 5.66 -5.39 -2.03
N VAL A 242 4.45 -4.89 -2.30
CA VAL A 242 3.95 -4.72 -3.68
C VAL A 242 4.91 -3.91 -4.56
N PRO A 243 5.50 -2.76 -4.11
CA PRO A 243 6.39 -2.00 -4.98
C PRO A 243 7.60 -2.77 -5.51
N ALA A 244 8.20 -3.65 -4.68
CA ALA A 244 9.36 -4.46 -5.09
C ALA A 244 9.03 -5.51 -6.16
N ALA A 245 7.76 -5.89 -6.29
CA ALA A 245 7.30 -6.96 -7.17
C ALA A 245 6.63 -6.48 -8.47
N VAL A 246 6.49 -5.17 -8.68
CA VAL A 246 5.93 -4.65 -9.93
C VAL A 246 7.01 -4.42 -10.97
N ALA A 247 6.68 -4.68 -12.23
CA ALA A 247 7.60 -4.45 -13.33
C ALA A 247 7.78 -2.94 -13.62
N PRO A 248 8.92 -2.54 -14.22
CA PRO A 248 9.14 -1.15 -14.64
C PRO A 248 8.02 -0.62 -15.55
N GLY A 249 7.62 0.64 -15.31
CA GLY A 249 6.56 1.30 -16.09
C GLY A 249 5.17 1.23 -15.44
N ILE A 250 5.02 0.52 -14.33
CA ILE A 250 3.83 0.57 -13.47
C ILE A 250 4.09 1.57 -12.34
N THR A 251 3.25 2.59 -12.24
CA THR A 251 3.26 3.52 -11.10
C THR A 251 2.52 2.88 -9.94
N VAL A 252 3.13 2.94 -8.76
CA VAL A 252 2.57 2.40 -7.52
C VAL A 252 2.31 3.54 -6.53
N HIS A 253 1.11 3.58 -5.98
CA HIS A 253 0.77 4.33 -4.77
C HIS A 253 0.24 3.33 -3.77
N HIS A 254 0.88 3.17 -2.62
CA HIS A 254 0.53 2.10 -1.70
C HIS A 254 0.55 2.52 -0.24
N LYS A 255 -0.09 1.72 0.57
CA LYS A 255 0.05 1.74 2.03
C LYS A 255 0.18 0.32 2.54
N TYR A 256 1.35 0.01 3.05
CA TYR A 256 1.60 -1.25 3.76
C TYR A 256 1.04 -1.22 5.19
N GLY A 257 0.90 -2.41 5.78
CA GLY A 257 0.51 -2.56 7.17
C GLY A 257 1.04 -3.85 7.78
N VAL A 258 1.72 -3.73 8.91
CA VAL A 258 2.33 -4.88 9.62
C VAL A 258 1.96 -4.82 11.10
N VAL A 259 1.39 -5.90 11.64
CA VAL A 259 1.12 -6.06 13.08
C VAL A 259 0.83 -7.55 13.41
N GLN A 260 1.49 -8.12 14.40
CA GLN A 260 1.14 -9.43 15.01
C GLN A 260 0.83 -10.55 13.99
N GLY A 261 1.73 -10.80 13.04
CA GLY A 261 1.56 -11.82 12.00
C GLY A 261 0.69 -11.39 10.82
N TYR A 262 0.04 -10.23 10.87
CA TYR A 262 -0.59 -9.59 9.72
C TYR A 262 0.45 -8.83 8.90
N VAL A 263 0.49 -9.09 7.60
CA VAL A 263 1.29 -8.33 6.62
C VAL A 263 0.39 -8.02 5.44
N HIS A 264 0.27 -6.76 5.12
CA HIS A 264 -0.70 -6.25 4.16
C HIS A 264 -0.08 -5.23 3.25
N ASP A 265 -0.56 -5.18 2.03
CA ASP A 265 -0.37 -4.04 1.15
C ASP A 265 -1.66 -3.68 0.42
N ALA A 266 -1.94 -2.39 0.33
CA ALA A 266 -3.09 -1.83 -0.33
C ALA A 266 -2.60 -0.78 -1.34
N ALA A 267 -2.64 -1.10 -2.63
CA ALA A 267 -1.99 -0.35 -3.69
C ALA A 267 -2.95 0.09 -4.80
N LEU A 268 -2.69 1.26 -5.38
CA LEU A 268 -3.16 1.67 -6.69
C LEU A 268 -2.02 1.46 -7.68
N LEU A 269 -2.25 0.62 -8.69
CA LEU A 269 -1.30 0.31 -9.74
C LEU A 269 -1.80 0.93 -11.05
N SER A 270 -0.95 1.68 -11.76
CA SER A 270 -1.35 2.31 -13.01
C SER A 270 -0.26 2.27 -14.07
N ALA A 271 -0.65 2.01 -15.32
CA ALA A 271 0.21 2.07 -16.49
C ALA A 271 -0.62 2.45 -17.73
N GLY A 272 -0.26 3.55 -18.38
CA GLY A 272 -1.03 4.12 -19.48
C GLY A 272 -2.45 4.51 -19.02
N ASP A 273 -3.46 3.96 -19.69
CA ASP A 273 -4.89 4.18 -19.37
C ASP A 273 -5.48 3.13 -18.42
N ARG A 274 -4.69 2.16 -17.97
CA ARG A 274 -5.11 1.12 -17.03
C ARG A 274 -4.76 1.50 -15.60
N SER A 275 -5.71 1.30 -14.69
CA SER A 275 -5.52 1.54 -13.26
C SER A 275 -6.36 0.56 -12.45
N TYR A 276 -5.74 -0.02 -11.43
CA TYR A 276 -6.34 -1.04 -10.57
C TYR A 276 -6.04 -0.76 -9.11
N ALA A 277 -7.05 -0.92 -8.25
CA ALA A 277 -6.84 -1.06 -6.83
C ALA A 277 -6.55 -2.54 -6.52
N VAL A 278 -5.38 -2.81 -5.99
CA VAL A 278 -4.91 -4.16 -5.61
C VAL A 278 -4.66 -4.18 -4.12
N VAL A 279 -5.31 -5.11 -3.42
CA VAL A 279 -5.18 -5.29 -1.97
C VAL A 279 -4.80 -6.73 -1.69
N ILE A 280 -3.69 -6.93 -1.01
CA ILE A 280 -3.19 -8.22 -0.55
C ILE A 280 -3.12 -8.19 0.97
N TYR A 281 -4.00 -8.95 1.61
CA TYR A 281 -4.05 -9.09 3.06
C TYR A 281 -3.66 -10.50 3.45
N THR A 282 -2.70 -10.61 4.34
CA THR A 282 -2.23 -11.91 4.83
C THR A 282 -2.16 -11.95 6.36
N TRP A 283 -2.36 -13.13 6.92
CA TRP A 283 -2.02 -13.44 8.30
C TRP A 283 -1.37 -14.82 8.33
N GLY A 284 -0.36 -14.98 9.16
CA GLY A 284 0.34 -16.26 9.35
C GLY A 284 1.07 -16.32 10.68
N PRO A 285 1.53 -17.52 11.07
CA PRO A 285 2.26 -17.74 12.32
C PRO A 285 3.74 -17.37 12.23
N ASP A 286 4.26 -17.10 11.04
CA ASP A 286 5.63 -16.70 10.76
C ASP A 286 5.89 -15.22 11.09
N ASP A 287 7.16 -14.84 11.14
CA ASP A 287 7.54 -13.45 11.29
C ASP A 287 7.13 -12.64 10.06
N ALA A 288 6.74 -11.39 10.28
CA ALA A 288 6.19 -10.51 9.24
C ALA A 288 7.17 -10.23 8.09
N ASP A 289 8.46 -10.20 8.40
CA ASP A 289 9.58 -9.97 7.50
C ASP A 289 10.31 -11.26 7.10
N SER A 290 9.66 -12.43 7.28
CA SER A 290 10.19 -13.69 6.79
C SER A 290 10.28 -13.68 5.26
N ALA A 291 11.31 -14.32 4.71
CA ALA A 291 11.47 -14.45 3.26
C ALA A 291 10.23 -15.11 2.62
N ASP A 292 9.67 -16.14 3.27
CA ASP A 292 8.48 -16.85 2.78
C ASP A 292 7.26 -15.94 2.66
N ARG A 293 7.10 -14.96 3.59
CA ARG A 293 6.01 -13.99 3.55
C ARG A 293 6.20 -12.96 2.43
N LEU A 294 7.41 -12.46 2.25
CA LEU A 294 7.75 -11.56 1.16
C LEU A 294 7.57 -12.27 -0.19
N ASP A 295 8.08 -13.48 -0.34
CA ASP A 295 7.94 -14.29 -1.56
C ASP A 295 6.45 -14.53 -1.90
N LEU A 296 5.60 -14.85 -0.91
CA LEU A 296 4.16 -14.98 -1.10
C LEU A 296 3.52 -13.71 -1.68
N ILE A 297 3.84 -12.54 -1.11
CA ILE A 297 3.28 -11.26 -1.58
C ILE A 297 3.81 -10.91 -2.97
N HIS A 298 5.09 -11.19 -3.23
CA HIS A 298 5.71 -10.99 -4.53
C HIS A 298 5.09 -11.90 -5.59
N ASP A 299 4.91 -13.18 -5.31
CA ASP A 299 4.29 -14.14 -6.23
C ASP A 299 2.87 -13.71 -6.60
N LEU A 300 2.05 -13.33 -5.62
CA LEU A 300 0.71 -12.81 -5.86
C LEU A 300 0.76 -11.55 -6.73
N THR A 301 1.66 -10.62 -6.43
CA THR A 301 1.82 -9.36 -7.17
C THR A 301 2.26 -9.59 -8.60
N HIS A 302 3.23 -10.47 -8.85
CA HIS A 302 3.71 -10.81 -10.19
C HIS A 302 2.59 -11.40 -11.06
N GLN A 303 1.81 -12.35 -10.54
CA GLN A 303 0.71 -12.94 -11.29
C GLN A 303 -0.39 -11.92 -11.60
N LEU A 304 -0.72 -11.08 -10.62
CA LEU A 304 -1.70 -10.00 -10.82
C LEU A 304 -1.23 -9.02 -11.88
N THR A 305 -0.02 -8.48 -11.75
CA THR A 305 0.50 -7.46 -12.69
C THR A 305 0.71 -8.04 -14.08
N GLY A 306 1.15 -9.30 -14.20
CA GLY A 306 1.24 -10.02 -15.46
C GLY A 306 -0.11 -10.10 -16.18
N ALA A 307 -1.16 -10.50 -15.47
CA ALA A 307 -2.52 -10.60 -16.04
C ALA A 307 -3.14 -9.23 -16.33
N LEU A 308 -2.95 -8.24 -15.43
CA LEU A 308 -3.59 -6.93 -15.53
C LEU A 308 -2.93 -6.02 -16.56
N PHE A 309 -1.62 -6.09 -16.73
CA PHE A 309 -0.86 -5.18 -17.58
C PHE A 309 -0.22 -5.87 -18.79
N GLY A 310 -0.24 -7.22 -18.85
CA GLY A 310 0.26 -7.99 -20.01
C GLY A 310 1.80 -7.99 -20.05
N GLN A 311 2.45 -8.15 -18.87
CA GLN A 311 3.90 -8.14 -18.73
C GLN A 311 4.45 -9.53 -18.43
#